data_66cb795351e316e23ab01e520a02e0e1
#
_entry.id   66cb795351e316e23ab01e520a02e0e1
#
_cell.length_a   1.000
_cell.length_b   1.000
_cell.length_c   1.000
_cell.angle_alpha   90.00
_cell.angle_beta   90.00
_cell.angle_gamma   90.00
#
_symmetry.space_group_name_H-M   'P 1'
#
loop_
_entity.id
_entity.type
_entity.pdbx_description
1 polymer ?
#
loop_
_entity_poly.entity_id
_entity_poly.type
_entity_poly.pdbx_seq_one_letter_code
_entity_poly.pdbx_strand_id
1 'polypeptide(L)'
;MKNFVEELKWRGMLAQIMPGTEEFLQKEMVSAYLGTDPTADSLHIGHLCGIMMLRHLQLCGHKPYLLIGGATGMIGDPSGKSQERNLLDAETLYHNQEAIKKQVSKFLDFDGDAPNKAEMVNNYDWMKDFSFLDFARTVGKHITVNYMMAKDSVKRRLNGEASDGLSFTEFTYQLLQGYDFLYQYEKFGVKLQLGGNDQWGNMTTGTELIRRTLGQEAEAYCLTCPLITKADGKKFGKTESGNIWLDRNRTTPYVFYQFWLNVSDDDAEKYIKIFTSL
;
A
#
# COMPACT_ATOMS: atom_id res chain seq x y z
N MET A 1 19.89 5.95 13.91
CA MET A 1 18.85 6.01 12.88
C MET A 1 18.12 7.33 13.00
N LYS A 2 17.67 7.94 11.88
CA LYS A 2 16.74 9.08 11.95
C LYS A 2 15.37 8.58 12.40
N ASN A 3 14.61 9.40 13.13
CA ASN A 3 13.26 9.04 13.54
C ASN A 3 12.32 9.11 12.30
N PHE A 4 11.87 7.97 11.84
CA PHE A 4 11.01 7.86 10.65
C PHE A 4 9.63 8.51 10.88
N VAL A 5 9.07 8.39 12.07
CA VAL A 5 7.75 8.97 12.38
C VAL A 5 7.81 10.49 12.38
N GLU A 6 8.87 11.09 12.97
CA GLU A 6 9.08 12.54 12.92
C GLU A 6 9.35 13.04 11.50
N GLU A 7 10.08 12.26 10.69
CA GLU A 7 10.28 12.57 9.27
C GLU A 7 8.94 12.64 8.52
N LEU A 8 8.06 11.65 8.75
CA LEU A 8 6.74 11.65 8.13
C LEU A 8 5.83 12.79 8.64
N LYS A 9 5.89 13.11 9.94
CA LYS A 9 5.15 14.26 10.51
C LYS A 9 5.59 15.57 9.86
N TRP A 10 6.89 15.79 9.76
CA TRP A 10 7.44 17.00 9.13
C TRP A 10 7.04 17.14 7.67
N ARG A 11 6.98 16.02 6.94
CA ARG A 11 6.57 15.99 5.52
C ARG A 11 5.05 16.08 5.31
N GLY A 12 4.25 16.00 6.37
CA GLY A 12 2.79 15.89 6.24
C GLY A 12 2.33 14.54 5.68
N MET A 13 3.14 13.51 5.83
CA MET A 13 2.90 12.17 5.32
C MET A 13 2.37 11.18 6.38
N LEU A 14 2.02 11.63 7.56
CA LEU A 14 1.44 10.81 8.62
C LEU A 14 -0.05 11.11 8.79
N ALA A 15 -0.91 10.10 8.57
CA ALA A 15 -2.36 10.19 8.80
C ALA A 15 -2.79 9.42 10.06
N GLN A 16 -2.55 8.11 10.09
CA GLN A 16 -2.86 7.26 11.25
C GLN A 16 -1.63 6.41 11.59
N ILE A 17 -1.48 6.12 12.87
CA ILE A 17 -0.41 5.29 13.40
C ILE A 17 -0.94 4.47 14.57
N MET A 18 -0.62 3.19 14.63
CA MET A 18 -0.96 2.36 15.78
C MET A 18 -0.13 2.75 17.00
N PRO A 19 -0.72 2.71 18.21
CA PRO A 19 0.02 2.94 19.45
C PRO A 19 1.25 2.02 19.56
N GLY A 20 2.36 2.56 20.05
CA GLY A 20 3.62 1.81 20.21
C GLY A 20 4.50 1.73 18.96
N THR A 21 4.03 2.16 17.79
CA THR A 21 4.79 2.08 16.52
C THR A 21 6.05 2.95 16.57
N GLU A 22 5.97 4.16 17.08
CA GLU A 22 7.12 5.08 17.13
C GLU A 22 8.23 4.55 18.05
N GLU A 23 7.86 4.09 19.24
CA GLU A 23 8.78 3.49 20.20
C GLU A 23 9.41 2.20 19.65
N PHE A 24 8.63 1.42 18.91
CA PHE A 24 9.12 0.20 18.26
C PHE A 24 10.18 0.52 17.19
N LEU A 25 9.91 1.50 16.32
CA LEU A 25 10.83 1.92 15.27
C LEU A 25 12.16 2.53 15.80
N GLN A 26 12.18 3.00 17.04
CA GLN A 26 13.41 3.56 17.65
C GLN A 26 14.34 2.50 18.25
N LYS A 27 13.84 1.28 18.49
CA LYS A 27 14.62 0.23 19.16
C LYS A 27 15.64 -0.44 18.23
N GLU A 28 15.24 -0.74 17.01
CA GLU A 28 16.06 -1.53 16.07
C GLU A 28 15.69 -1.24 14.61
N MET A 29 16.43 -1.81 13.66
CA MET A 29 16.06 -1.80 12.26
C MET A 29 14.81 -2.67 12.07
N VAL A 30 13.75 -2.07 11.57
CA VAL A 30 12.46 -2.73 11.33
C VAL A 30 12.27 -2.98 9.84
N SER A 31 11.76 -4.17 9.51
CA SER A 31 11.25 -4.47 8.17
C SER A 31 9.81 -4.01 8.05
N ALA A 32 9.53 -3.20 7.02
CA ALA A 32 8.18 -2.73 6.73
C ALA A 32 7.83 -2.93 5.26
N TYR A 33 6.54 -3.12 4.96
CA TYR A 33 6.10 -3.29 3.58
C TYR A 33 4.98 -2.33 3.17
N LEU A 34 4.92 -2.09 1.86
CA LEU A 34 3.80 -1.44 1.19
C LEU A 34 3.40 -2.31 0.00
N GLY A 35 2.10 -2.58 -0.13
CA GLY A 35 1.54 -3.34 -1.25
C GLY A 35 1.06 -2.43 -2.38
N THR A 36 1.21 -2.89 -3.61
CA THR A 36 0.62 -2.27 -4.80
C THR A 36 0.11 -3.33 -5.76
N ASP A 37 -1.17 -3.23 -6.14
CA ASP A 37 -1.75 -4.09 -7.17
C ASP A 37 -1.34 -3.61 -8.56
N PRO A 38 -0.87 -4.52 -9.45
CA PRO A 38 -0.39 -4.18 -10.78
C PRO A 38 -1.53 -3.95 -11.77
N THR A 39 -2.39 -2.97 -11.49
CA THR A 39 -3.59 -2.65 -12.28
C THR A 39 -3.31 -1.96 -13.62
N ALA A 40 -2.08 -1.55 -13.86
CA ALA A 40 -1.57 -0.99 -15.10
C ALA A 40 -0.06 -1.25 -15.21
N ASP A 41 0.48 -1.14 -16.42
CA ASP A 41 1.93 -1.27 -16.71
C ASP A 41 2.76 -0.04 -16.27
N SER A 42 2.16 0.87 -15.54
CA SER A 42 2.84 2.03 -14.95
C SER A 42 2.17 2.45 -13.65
N LEU A 43 2.97 2.95 -12.74
CA LEU A 43 2.51 3.77 -11.63
C LEU A 43 2.26 5.20 -12.12
N HIS A 44 1.39 5.91 -11.43
CA HIS A 44 1.18 7.35 -11.61
C HIS A 44 1.59 8.12 -10.35
N ILE A 45 1.65 9.44 -10.42
CA ILE A 45 2.13 10.27 -9.30
C ILE A 45 1.32 10.08 -8.01
N GLY A 46 0.07 9.61 -8.08
CA GLY A 46 -0.71 9.27 -6.89
C GLY A 46 -0.12 8.10 -6.09
N HIS A 47 0.51 7.13 -6.76
CA HIS A 47 1.23 6.03 -6.09
C HIS A 47 2.57 6.47 -5.51
N LEU A 48 3.14 7.56 -6.06
CA LEU A 48 4.48 8.01 -5.68
C LEU A 48 4.57 8.39 -4.20
N CYS A 49 3.46 8.83 -3.58
CA CYS A 49 3.45 9.10 -2.14
C CYS A 49 3.83 7.86 -1.32
N GLY A 50 3.22 6.70 -1.61
CA GLY A 50 3.56 5.44 -0.94
C GLY A 50 5.00 5.00 -1.21
N ILE A 51 5.48 5.17 -2.44
CA ILE A 51 6.88 4.86 -2.80
C ILE A 51 7.85 5.79 -2.06
N MET A 52 7.54 7.07 -1.95
CA MET A 52 8.35 8.01 -1.19
C MET A 52 8.34 7.69 0.32
N MET A 53 7.24 7.18 0.85
CA MET A 53 7.19 6.70 2.23
C MET A 53 8.17 5.53 2.46
N LEU A 54 8.21 4.54 1.55
CA LEU A 54 9.22 3.47 1.58
C LEU A 54 10.65 4.02 1.44
N ARG A 55 10.86 5.02 0.57
CA ARG A 55 12.16 5.67 0.42
C ARG A 55 12.62 6.34 1.72
N HIS A 56 11.74 7.10 2.37
CA HIS A 56 12.07 7.74 3.64
C HIS A 56 12.31 6.70 4.75
N LEU A 57 11.55 5.60 4.75
CA LEU A 57 11.81 4.47 5.63
C LEU A 57 13.24 3.93 5.46
N GLN A 58 13.66 3.70 4.21
CA GLN A 58 15.01 3.23 3.87
C GLN A 58 16.09 4.25 4.29
N LEU A 59 15.89 5.54 4.01
CA LEU A 59 16.80 6.61 4.40
C LEU A 59 16.92 6.77 5.93
N CYS A 60 15.89 6.40 6.67
CA CYS A 60 15.91 6.36 8.14
C CYS A 60 16.59 5.11 8.71
N GLY A 61 17.05 4.18 7.86
CA GLY A 61 17.81 3.00 8.26
C GLY A 61 16.95 1.75 8.48
N HIS A 62 15.67 1.76 8.09
CA HIS A 62 14.79 0.60 8.13
C HIS A 62 14.75 -0.12 6.79
N LYS A 63 14.29 -1.38 6.76
CA LYS A 63 14.29 -2.22 5.57
C LYS A 63 12.92 -2.21 4.87
N PRO A 64 12.82 -1.65 3.64
CA PRO A 64 11.57 -1.65 2.90
C PRO A 64 11.37 -2.94 2.10
N TYR A 65 10.13 -3.43 2.12
CA TYR A 65 9.61 -4.43 1.19
C TYR A 65 8.55 -3.80 0.30
N LEU A 66 8.65 -4.00 -1.00
CA LEU A 66 7.57 -3.70 -1.93
C LEU A 66 6.85 -4.99 -2.27
N LEU A 67 5.59 -5.10 -1.86
CA LEU A 67 4.72 -6.21 -2.24
C LEU A 67 4.01 -5.89 -3.54
N ILE A 68 4.22 -6.73 -4.55
CA ILE A 68 3.42 -6.71 -5.78
C ILE A 68 2.22 -7.64 -5.58
N GLY A 69 1.03 -7.10 -5.76
CA GLY A 69 -0.24 -7.81 -5.62
C GLY A 69 -0.58 -8.67 -6.84
N GLY A 70 0.23 -9.69 -7.15
CA GLY A 70 -0.04 -10.59 -8.27
C GLY A 70 -1.32 -11.41 -8.07
N ALA A 71 -1.58 -11.89 -6.86
CA ALA A 71 -2.82 -12.58 -6.52
C ALA A 71 -3.96 -11.59 -6.24
N THR A 72 -3.72 -10.56 -5.42
CA THR A 72 -4.74 -9.56 -5.06
C THR A 72 -5.19 -8.72 -6.24
N GLY A 73 -4.33 -8.49 -7.23
CA GLY A 73 -4.67 -7.85 -8.50
C GLY A 73 -5.68 -8.63 -9.33
N MET A 74 -5.77 -9.96 -9.16
CA MET A 74 -6.81 -10.80 -9.78
C MET A 74 -8.17 -10.65 -9.09
N ILE A 75 -8.21 -10.15 -7.86
CA ILE A 75 -9.43 -10.00 -7.05
C ILE A 75 -9.94 -8.56 -7.12
N GLY A 76 -9.06 -7.59 -6.94
CA GLY A 76 -9.37 -6.15 -6.94
C GLY A 76 -9.78 -5.60 -5.58
N ASP A 77 -9.03 -4.59 -5.11
CA ASP A 77 -9.28 -3.91 -3.84
C ASP A 77 -10.54 -3.03 -3.91
N PRO A 78 -11.54 -3.25 -3.04
CA PRO A 78 -12.73 -2.42 -2.97
C PRO A 78 -12.55 -1.09 -2.23
N SER A 79 -11.43 -0.89 -1.54
CA SER A 79 -11.19 0.29 -0.69
C SER A 79 -11.26 1.58 -1.49
N GLY A 80 -12.07 2.54 -1.01
CA GLY A 80 -12.26 3.83 -1.69
C GLY A 80 -12.95 3.77 -3.06
N LYS A 81 -13.60 2.65 -3.41
CA LYS A 81 -14.31 2.44 -4.68
C LYS A 81 -15.81 2.28 -4.47
N SER A 82 -16.57 2.74 -5.47
CA SER A 82 -18.03 2.59 -5.54
C SER A 82 -18.48 1.48 -6.49
N GLN A 83 -17.57 0.94 -7.32
CA GLN A 83 -17.85 -0.09 -8.32
C GLN A 83 -16.79 -1.19 -8.26
N GLU A 84 -17.19 -2.42 -8.61
CA GLU A 84 -16.29 -3.57 -8.77
C GLU A 84 -15.27 -3.31 -9.89
N ARG A 85 -14.06 -3.84 -9.73
CA ARG A 85 -13.01 -3.73 -10.74
C ARG A 85 -13.16 -4.81 -11.82
N ASN A 86 -12.81 -4.47 -13.06
CA ASN A 86 -12.57 -5.47 -14.08
C ASN A 86 -11.36 -6.31 -13.70
N LEU A 87 -11.52 -7.62 -13.71
CA LEU A 87 -10.45 -8.57 -13.43
C LEU A 87 -9.47 -8.61 -14.61
N LEU A 88 -8.17 -8.59 -14.29
CA LEU A 88 -7.09 -8.71 -15.27
C LEU A 88 -6.71 -10.20 -15.41
N ASP A 89 -6.27 -10.59 -16.60
CA ASP A 89 -5.69 -11.91 -16.83
C ASP A 89 -4.25 -12.00 -16.31
N ALA A 90 -3.74 -13.23 -16.16
CA ALA A 90 -2.43 -13.49 -15.59
C ALA A 90 -1.28 -12.92 -16.43
N GLU A 91 -1.40 -12.89 -17.77
CA GLU A 91 -0.38 -12.36 -18.67
C GLU A 91 -0.24 -10.84 -18.51
N THR A 92 -1.38 -10.13 -18.51
CA THR A 92 -1.44 -8.69 -18.26
C THR A 92 -0.87 -8.33 -16.88
N LEU A 93 -1.22 -9.09 -15.84
CA LEU A 93 -0.69 -8.86 -14.50
C LEU A 93 0.82 -9.04 -14.44
N TYR A 94 1.36 -10.09 -15.05
CA TYR A 94 2.80 -10.33 -15.10
C TYR A 94 3.53 -9.20 -15.85
N HIS A 95 3.03 -8.78 -17.01
CA HIS A 95 3.56 -7.63 -17.75
C HIS A 95 3.61 -6.36 -16.89
N ASN A 96 2.50 -6.06 -16.21
CA ASN A 96 2.40 -4.89 -15.34
C ASN A 96 3.37 -4.95 -14.16
N GLN A 97 3.56 -6.14 -13.55
CA GLN A 97 4.52 -6.35 -12.46
C GLN A 97 5.94 -5.97 -12.85
N GLU A 98 6.41 -6.47 -14.00
CA GLU A 98 7.77 -6.19 -14.48
C GLU A 98 7.98 -4.70 -14.78
N ALA A 99 6.96 -4.04 -15.34
CA ALA A 99 7.01 -2.61 -15.59
C ALA A 99 7.09 -1.79 -14.27
N ILE A 100 6.28 -2.13 -13.26
CA ILE A 100 6.29 -1.50 -11.94
C ILE A 100 7.66 -1.70 -11.26
N LYS A 101 8.19 -2.92 -11.28
CA LYS A 101 9.51 -3.24 -10.73
C LYS A 101 10.59 -2.31 -11.25
N LYS A 102 10.66 -2.14 -12.58
CA LYS A 102 11.60 -1.24 -13.22
C LYS A 102 11.42 0.23 -12.83
N GLN A 103 10.19 0.66 -12.57
CA GLN A 103 9.93 2.04 -12.13
C GLN A 103 10.38 2.27 -10.69
N VAL A 104 10.03 1.36 -9.77
CA VAL A 104 10.33 1.53 -8.34
C VAL A 104 11.81 1.42 -8.03
N SER A 105 12.58 0.66 -8.82
CA SER A 105 14.05 0.57 -8.71
C SER A 105 14.79 1.91 -8.88
N LYS A 106 14.09 2.96 -9.36
CA LYS A 106 14.64 4.32 -9.41
C LYS A 106 14.55 5.07 -8.08
N PHE A 107 13.73 4.61 -7.16
CA PHE A 107 13.44 5.27 -5.89
C PHE A 107 14.05 4.54 -4.69
N LEU A 108 14.12 3.22 -4.74
CA LEU A 108 14.62 2.37 -3.66
C LEU A 108 15.92 1.71 -4.08
N ASP A 109 16.82 1.54 -3.12
CA ASP A 109 18.05 0.77 -3.32
C ASP A 109 17.77 -0.71 -3.10
N PHE A 110 17.78 -1.50 -4.19
CA PHE A 110 17.62 -2.94 -4.19
C PHE A 110 18.97 -3.68 -4.30
N ASP A 111 20.00 -3.03 -4.82
CA ASP A 111 21.25 -3.68 -5.27
C ASP A 111 22.43 -3.42 -4.33
N GLY A 112 22.29 -2.47 -3.38
CA GLY A 112 23.33 -2.10 -2.43
C GLY A 112 23.68 -3.22 -1.43
N ASP A 113 24.83 -3.09 -0.79
CA ASP A 113 25.30 -4.00 0.27
C ASP A 113 24.75 -3.67 1.67
N ALA A 114 23.98 -2.59 1.77
CA ALA A 114 23.42 -2.16 3.05
C ALA A 114 22.43 -3.20 3.62
N PRO A 115 22.40 -3.44 4.94
CA PRO A 115 21.50 -4.43 5.54
C PRO A 115 20.02 -4.08 5.35
N ASN A 116 19.71 -2.81 5.09
CA ASN A 116 18.37 -2.29 4.84
C ASN A 116 18.08 -2.08 3.34
N LYS A 117 18.79 -2.78 2.45
CA LYS A 117 18.41 -2.78 1.04
C LYS A 117 16.98 -3.26 0.84
N ALA A 118 16.29 -2.67 -0.13
CA ALA A 118 14.91 -2.99 -0.43
C ALA A 118 14.77 -4.43 -0.97
N GLU A 119 13.64 -5.04 -0.71
CA GLU A 119 13.25 -6.29 -1.35
C GLU A 119 11.90 -6.15 -2.04
N MET A 120 11.72 -6.90 -3.12
CA MET A 120 10.45 -6.97 -3.82
C MET A 120 9.92 -8.40 -3.74
N VAL A 121 8.66 -8.53 -3.34
CA VAL A 121 7.98 -9.82 -3.19
C VAL A 121 6.63 -9.78 -3.93
N ASN A 122 6.13 -10.96 -4.29
CA ASN A 122 4.86 -11.09 -5.00
C ASN A 122 3.94 -12.04 -4.23
N ASN A 123 2.74 -11.60 -3.86
CA ASN A 123 1.82 -12.45 -3.11
C ASN A 123 1.26 -13.63 -3.93
N TYR A 124 1.41 -13.62 -5.24
CA TYR A 124 1.10 -14.79 -6.06
C TYR A 124 1.95 -16.02 -5.67
N ASP A 125 3.21 -15.80 -5.23
CA ASP A 125 4.13 -16.89 -4.87
C ASP A 125 3.63 -17.76 -3.70
N TRP A 126 2.88 -17.20 -2.78
CA TRP A 126 2.32 -17.93 -1.63
C TRP A 126 0.82 -18.17 -1.70
N MET A 127 0.11 -17.49 -2.63
CA MET A 127 -1.35 -17.66 -2.76
C MET A 127 -1.75 -18.62 -3.86
N LYS A 128 -0.95 -18.81 -4.91
CA LYS A 128 -1.30 -19.63 -6.08
C LYS A 128 -1.66 -21.09 -5.76
N ASP A 129 -0.99 -21.65 -4.78
CA ASP A 129 -1.17 -23.05 -4.37
C ASP A 129 -2.06 -23.18 -3.11
N PHE A 130 -2.62 -22.08 -2.62
CA PHE A 130 -3.45 -22.04 -1.42
C PHE A 130 -4.90 -22.35 -1.79
N SER A 131 -5.35 -23.58 -1.50
CA SER A 131 -6.73 -23.97 -1.79
C SER A 131 -7.73 -23.13 -1.01
N PHE A 132 -8.94 -22.96 -1.55
CA PHE A 132 -10.02 -22.27 -0.84
C PHE A 132 -10.34 -22.94 0.52
N LEU A 133 -10.30 -24.28 0.60
CA LEU A 133 -10.53 -25.00 1.85
C LEU A 133 -9.45 -24.72 2.89
N ASP A 134 -8.19 -24.69 2.46
CA ASP A 134 -7.07 -24.39 3.36
C ASP A 134 -7.15 -22.94 3.82
N PHE A 135 -7.46 -22.00 2.93
CA PHE A 135 -7.61 -20.58 3.27
C PHE A 135 -8.75 -20.38 4.28
N ALA A 136 -9.93 -20.95 4.03
CA ALA A 136 -11.07 -20.85 4.95
C ALA A 136 -10.73 -21.46 6.33
N ARG A 137 -9.98 -22.54 6.34
CA ARG A 137 -9.63 -23.30 7.55
C ARG A 137 -8.50 -22.66 8.35
N THR A 138 -7.49 -22.06 7.69
CA THR A 138 -6.29 -21.52 8.35
C THR A 138 -6.36 -20.03 8.58
N VAL A 139 -7.01 -19.27 7.70
CA VAL A 139 -7.16 -17.81 7.78
C VAL A 139 -8.57 -17.42 8.22
N GLY A 140 -9.59 -17.92 7.53
CA GLY A 140 -10.99 -17.54 7.74
C GLY A 140 -11.48 -17.77 9.16
N LYS A 141 -11.06 -18.84 9.81
CA LYS A 141 -11.47 -19.16 11.19
C LYS A 141 -11.03 -18.12 12.24
N HIS A 142 -9.99 -17.34 11.96
CA HIS A 142 -9.43 -16.39 12.93
C HIS A 142 -10.13 -15.02 12.89
N ILE A 143 -10.81 -14.68 11.78
CA ILE A 143 -11.49 -13.38 11.62
C ILE A 143 -12.99 -13.61 11.49
N THR A 144 -13.77 -13.02 12.39
CA THR A 144 -15.24 -13.18 12.37
C THR A 144 -15.86 -12.29 11.29
N VAL A 145 -16.99 -12.75 10.73
CA VAL A 145 -17.79 -11.96 9.78
C VAL A 145 -18.20 -10.61 10.39
N ASN A 146 -18.57 -10.59 11.67
CA ASN A 146 -18.93 -9.34 12.37
C ASN A 146 -17.77 -8.33 12.39
N TYR A 147 -16.52 -8.80 12.58
CA TYR A 147 -15.34 -7.96 12.50
C TYR A 147 -15.16 -7.37 11.10
N MET A 148 -15.33 -8.21 10.08
CA MET A 148 -15.20 -7.79 8.68
C MET A 148 -16.29 -6.77 8.29
N MET A 149 -17.53 -7.00 8.71
CA MET A 149 -18.68 -6.10 8.45
C MET A 149 -18.57 -4.76 9.19
N ALA A 150 -17.81 -4.70 10.28
CA ALA A 150 -17.60 -3.47 11.04
C ALA A 150 -16.67 -2.46 10.34
N LYS A 151 -15.96 -2.86 9.27
CA LYS A 151 -15.07 -1.96 8.52
C LYS A 151 -15.87 -0.91 7.75
N ASP A 152 -15.38 0.33 7.73
CA ASP A 152 -16.09 1.45 7.08
C ASP A 152 -16.28 1.25 5.59
N SER A 153 -15.30 0.66 4.89
CA SER A 153 -15.41 0.31 3.47
C SER A 153 -16.54 -0.67 3.20
N VAL A 154 -16.73 -1.65 4.07
CA VAL A 154 -17.81 -2.65 3.98
C VAL A 154 -19.15 -2.03 4.32
N LYS A 155 -19.23 -1.27 5.43
CA LYS A 155 -20.47 -0.59 5.85
C LYS A 155 -21.05 0.31 4.78
N ARG A 156 -20.20 1.14 4.13
CA ARG A 156 -20.64 2.04 3.05
C ARG A 156 -21.31 1.28 1.90
N ARG A 157 -20.74 0.15 1.50
CA ARG A 157 -21.29 -0.69 0.43
C ARG A 157 -22.60 -1.38 0.85
N LEU A 158 -22.68 -1.87 2.08
CA LEU A 158 -23.90 -2.53 2.60
C LEU A 158 -25.04 -1.55 2.85
N ASN A 159 -24.76 -0.29 3.21
CA ASN A 159 -25.76 0.73 3.50
C ASN A 159 -26.30 1.45 2.24
N GLY A 160 -25.93 1.00 1.05
CA GLY A 160 -26.46 1.54 -0.20
C GLY A 160 -25.81 2.87 -0.65
N GLU A 161 -24.67 3.25 -0.09
CA GLU A 161 -23.88 4.41 -0.55
C GLU A 161 -23.21 4.17 -1.91
N ALA A 162 -23.24 2.93 -2.40
CA ALA A 162 -22.75 2.53 -3.70
C ALA A 162 -23.89 1.95 -4.55
N SER A 163 -23.80 2.11 -5.89
CA SER A 163 -24.80 1.63 -6.85
C SER A 163 -24.95 0.10 -6.85
N ASP A 164 -23.85 -0.59 -6.56
CA ASP A 164 -23.79 -2.05 -6.60
C ASP A 164 -23.49 -2.59 -5.19
N GLY A 165 -24.04 -3.78 -4.87
CA GLY A 165 -23.75 -4.49 -3.64
C GLY A 165 -22.25 -4.83 -3.51
N LEU A 166 -21.86 -5.44 -2.40
CA LEU A 166 -20.53 -5.94 -2.17
C LEU A 166 -20.47 -7.42 -2.59
N SER A 167 -19.63 -7.77 -3.58
CA SER A 167 -19.44 -9.17 -3.97
C SER A 167 -18.67 -9.95 -2.90
N PHE A 168 -18.82 -11.28 -2.90
CA PHE A 168 -18.03 -12.15 -2.02
C PHE A 168 -16.52 -11.96 -2.26
N THR A 169 -16.13 -11.80 -3.51
CA THR A 169 -14.74 -11.55 -3.93
C THR A 169 -14.18 -10.29 -3.28
N GLU A 170 -14.88 -9.17 -3.41
CA GLU A 170 -14.47 -7.91 -2.77
C GLU A 170 -14.49 -7.99 -1.23
N PHE A 171 -15.50 -8.69 -0.66
CA PHE A 171 -15.61 -8.86 0.78
C PHE A 171 -14.43 -9.63 1.38
N THR A 172 -13.92 -10.64 0.66
CA THR A 172 -12.79 -11.45 1.11
C THR A 172 -11.43 -10.77 0.92
N TYR A 173 -11.33 -9.70 0.13
CA TYR A 173 -10.07 -9.00 -0.13
C TYR A 173 -9.32 -8.62 1.15
N GLN A 174 -10.02 -8.12 2.17
CA GLN A 174 -9.41 -7.77 3.45
C GLN A 174 -8.71 -8.94 4.15
N LEU A 175 -9.18 -10.19 3.94
CA LEU A 175 -8.53 -11.38 4.46
C LEU A 175 -7.29 -11.76 3.67
N LEU A 176 -7.30 -11.57 2.35
CA LEU A 176 -6.16 -11.81 1.48
C LEU A 176 -5.01 -10.85 1.84
N GLN A 177 -5.30 -9.57 1.95
CA GLN A 177 -4.31 -8.57 2.37
C GLN A 177 -3.86 -8.80 3.82
N GLY A 178 -4.75 -9.24 4.70
CA GLY A 178 -4.39 -9.63 6.07
C GLY A 178 -3.44 -10.82 6.12
N TYR A 179 -3.66 -11.80 5.25
CA TYR A 179 -2.77 -12.95 5.13
C TYR A 179 -1.40 -12.58 4.53
N ASP A 180 -1.35 -11.64 3.59
CA ASP A 180 -0.08 -11.10 3.09
C ASP A 180 0.78 -10.57 4.23
N PHE A 181 0.17 -9.88 5.19
CA PHE A 181 0.90 -9.38 6.35
C PHE A 181 1.37 -10.52 7.26
N LEU A 182 0.50 -11.47 7.57
CA LEU A 182 0.86 -12.64 8.39
C LEU A 182 1.99 -13.44 7.75
N TYR A 183 1.90 -13.72 6.45
CA TYR A 183 2.94 -14.45 5.72
C TYR A 183 4.30 -13.74 5.77
N GLN A 184 4.32 -12.44 5.46
CA GLN A 184 5.55 -11.65 5.51
C GLN A 184 6.10 -11.51 6.94
N TYR A 185 5.23 -11.45 7.93
CA TYR A 185 5.62 -11.47 9.33
C TYR A 185 6.38 -12.75 9.69
N GLU A 186 5.81 -13.91 9.34
CA GLU A 186 6.40 -15.21 9.65
C GLU A 186 7.65 -15.54 8.83
N LYS A 187 7.68 -15.16 7.55
CA LYS A 187 8.74 -15.56 6.61
C LYS A 187 9.87 -14.56 6.48
N PHE A 188 9.59 -13.26 6.60
CA PHE A 188 10.53 -12.18 6.34
C PHE A 188 10.75 -11.27 7.56
N GLY A 189 10.08 -11.51 8.68
CA GLY A 189 10.16 -10.68 9.88
C GLY A 189 9.60 -9.26 9.68
N VAL A 190 8.68 -9.09 8.73
CA VAL A 190 8.03 -7.79 8.49
C VAL A 190 7.03 -7.51 9.60
N LYS A 191 7.24 -6.45 10.37
CA LYS A 191 6.42 -6.09 11.52
C LYS A 191 5.60 -4.81 11.34
N LEU A 192 5.80 -4.07 10.25
CA LEU A 192 5.09 -2.82 9.98
C LEU A 192 4.50 -2.84 8.57
N GLN A 193 3.20 -2.55 8.47
CA GLN A 193 2.54 -2.29 7.18
C GLN A 193 2.37 -0.79 6.98
N LEU A 194 2.73 -0.32 5.78
CA LEU A 194 2.54 1.04 5.30
C LEU A 194 1.44 1.08 4.23
N GLY A 195 0.70 2.16 4.15
CA GLY A 195 -0.35 2.31 3.13
C GLY A 195 -0.98 3.69 3.09
N GLY A 196 -1.91 3.90 2.15
CA GLY A 196 -2.79 5.05 2.15
C GLY A 196 -3.86 4.96 3.25
N ASN A 197 -4.41 6.09 3.64
CA ASN A 197 -5.41 6.14 4.72
C ASN A 197 -6.70 5.36 4.43
N ASP A 198 -7.02 5.15 3.17
CA ASP A 198 -8.12 4.29 2.71
C ASP A 198 -7.88 2.79 2.99
N GLN A 199 -6.62 2.39 3.19
CA GLN A 199 -6.20 1.02 3.48
C GLN A 199 -6.26 0.64 4.96
N TRP A 200 -6.52 1.59 5.87
CA TRP A 200 -6.47 1.35 7.31
C TRP A 200 -7.29 0.13 7.78
N GLY A 201 -8.48 -0.04 7.20
CA GLY A 201 -9.36 -1.18 7.50
C GLY A 201 -8.73 -2.54 7.15
N ASN A 202 -8.15 -2.65 5.95
CA ASN A 202 -7.48 -3.87 5.51
C ASN A 202 -6.21 -4.14 6.32
N MET A 203 -5.40 -3.10 6.56
CA MET A 203 -4.14 -3.18 7.31
C MET A 203 -4.37 -3.66 8.75
N THR A 204 -5.37 -3.11 9.44
CA THR A 204 -5.73 -3.54 10.80
C THR A 204 -6.32 -4.96 10.84
N THR A 205 -6.87 -5.46 9.74
CA THR A 205 -7.24 -6.89 9.64
C THR A 205 -6.00 -7.77 9.67
N GLY A 206 -4.89 -7.34 9.06
CA GLY A 206 -3.61 -8.04 9.12
C GLY A 206 -3.03 -8.11 10.53
N THR A 207 -2.98 -7.01 11.26
CA THR A 207 -2.50 -7.00 12.66
C THR A 207 -3.39 -7.85 13.57
N GLU A 208 -4.70 -7.82 13.37
CA GLU A 208 -5.64 -8.65 14.13
C GLU A 208 -5.46 -10.15 13.80
N LEU A 209 -5.23 -10.50 12.54
CA LEU A 209 -4.95 -11.86 12.12
C LEU A 209 -3.65 -12.40 12.75
N ILE A 210 -2.58 -11.61 12.74
CA ILE A 210 -1.31 -11.94 13.38
C ILE A 210 -1.53 -12.21 14.87
N ARG A 211 -2.20 -11.27 15.57
CA ARG A 211 -2.50 -11.39 17.00
C ARG A 211 -3.31 -12.66 17.32
N ARG A 212 -4.32 -12.99 16.52
CA ARG A 212 -5.18 -14.16 16.73
C ARG A 212 -4.50 -15.49 16.37
N THR A 213 -3.55 -15.45 15.46
CA THR A 213 -2.83 -16.66 15.02
C THR A 213 -1.62 -16.96 15.89
N LEU A 214 -0.83 -15.93 16.23
CA LEU A 214 0.46 -16.06 16.91
C LEU A 214 0.43 -15.70 18.40
N GLY A 215 -0.68 -15.10 18.87
CA GLY A 215 -0.85 -14.71 20.27
C GLY A 215 -0.73 -13.21 20.51
N GLN A 216 -1.06 -12.79 21.74
CA GLN A 216 -1.14 -11.39 22.14
C GLN A 216 0.22 -10.67 22.14
N GLU A 217 1.31 -11.43 22.26
CA GLU A 217 2.68 -10.90 22.30
C GLU A 217 3.27 -10.64 20.90
N ALA A 218 2.54 -11.00 19.83
CA ALA A 218 2.99 -10.73 18.46
C ALA A 218 2.89 -9.24 18.13
N GLU A 219 4.04 -8.59 17.98
CA GLU A 219 4.16 -7.17 17.66
C GLU A 219 4.01 -6.93 16.17
N ALA A 220 2.87 -6.39 15.76
CA ALA A 220 2.60 -5.99 14.38
C ALA A 220 1.90 -4.63 14.34
N TYR A 221 2.35 -3.73 13.49
CA TYR A 221 1.97 -2.34 13.46
C TYR A 221 1.51 -1.88 12.08
N CYS A 222 0.74 -0.79 12.07
CA CYS A 222 0.30 -0.11 10.86
C CYS A 222 0.52 1.39 10.97
N LEU A 223 0.89 2.00 9.84
CA LEU A 223 1.02 3.43 9.68
C LEU A 223 0.52 3.84 8.29
N THR A 224 -0.27 4.92 8.20
CA THR A 224 -0.81 5.38 6.92
C THR A 224 -0.41 6.80 6.59
N CYS A 225 -0.30 7.08 5.28
CA CYS A 225 -0.21 8.44 4.76
C CYS A 225 -1.59 8.98 4.35
N PRO A 226 -1.79 10.30 4.39
CA PRO A 226 -3.02 10.90 3.90
C PRO A 226 -3.19 10.69 2.39
N LEU A 227 -4.43 10.61 1.95
CA LEU A 227 -4.73 10.70 0.52
C LEU A 227 -4.43 12.13 0.05
N ILE A 228 -3.55 12.26 -0.95
CA ILE A 228 -3.14 13.57 -1.43
C ILE A 228 -4.24 14.15 -2.29
N THR A 229 -4.66 15.37 -1.93
CA THR A 229 -5.57 16.20 -2.70
C THR A 229 -4.88 17.53 -3.06
N LYS A 230 -5.35 18.16 -4.12
CA LYS A 230 -4.99 19.55 -4.44
C LYS A 230 -5.64 20.51 -3.45
N ALA A 231 -5.15 21.75 -3.37
CA ALA A 231 -5.74 22.80 -2.53
C ALA A 231 -7.23 23.07 -2.87
N ASP A 232 -7.65 22.85 -4.12
CA ASP A 232 -9.04 22.94 -4.57
C ASP A 232 -9.91 21.72 -4.22
N GLY A 233 -9.39 20.75 -3.46
CA GLY A 233 -10.06 19.52 -3.04
C GLY A 233 -10.11 18.43 -4.12
N LYS A 234 -9.61 18.66 -5.32
CA LYS A 234 -9.58 17.65 -6.38
C LYS A 234 -8.52 16.59 -6.11
N LYS A 235 -8.71 15.40 -6.71
CA LYS A 235 -7.75 14.30 -6.59
C LYS A 235 -6.41 14.69 -7.22
N PHE A 236 -5.33 14.51 -6.46
CA PHE A 236 -3.97 14.69 -6.93
C PHE A 236 -3.64 13.71 -8.08
N GLY A 237 -2.90 14.18 -9.07
CA GLY A 237 -2.44 13.36 -10.17
C GLY A 237 -3.45 13.09 -11.28
N LYS A 238 -4.68 13.61 -11.15
CA LYS A 238 -5.66 13.61 -12.23
C LYS A 238 -5.71 14.97 -12.91
N THR A 239 -5.66 14.96 -14.24
CA THR A 239 -5.88 16.09 -15.11
C THR A 239 -7.13 15.83 -15.98
N GLU A 240 -7.56 16.79 -16.77
CA GLU A 240 -8.64 16.60 -17.75
C GLU A 240 -8.30 15.50 -18.78
N SER A 241 -7.01 15.31 -19.07
CA SER A 241 -6.48 14.27 -19.97
C SER A 241 -6.17 12.93 -19.26
N GLY A 242 -6.49 12.77 -17.97
CA GLY A 242 -6.28 11.52 -17.23
C GLY A 242 -5.18 11.59 -16.17
N ASN A 243 -4.56 10.44 -15.86
CA ASN A 243 -3.50 10.33 -14.87
C ASN A 243 -2.16 10.85 -15.40
N ILE A 244 -1.35 11.43 -14.50
CA ILE A 244 0.07 11.69 -14.77
C ILE A 244 0.87 10.45 -14.42
N TRP A 245 1.35 9.75 -15.43
CA TRP A 245 2.06 8.48 -15.32
C TRP A 245 3.56 8.67 -15.11
N LEU A 246 4.19 7.70 -14.46
CA LEU A 246 5.66 7.68 -14.30
C LEU A 246 6.37 7.10 -15.53
N ASP A 247 5.64 6.45 -16.43
CA ASP A 247 6.16 6.00 -17.71
C ASP A 247 6.20 7.15 -18.73
N ARG A 248 7.39 7.36 -19.33
CA ARG A 248 7.63 8.44 -20.30
C ARG A 248 6.84 8.28 -21.61
N ASN A 249 6.40 7.07 -21.94
CA ASN A 249 5.61 6.79 -23.15
C ASN A 249 4.12 7.09 -22.91
N ARG A 250 3.66 7.05 -21.65
CA ARG A 250 2.29 7.40 -21.25
C ARG A 250 2.13 8.88 -20.91
N THR A 251 3.12 9.46 -20.24
CA THR A 251 3.21 10.90 -19.95
C THR A 251 4.58 11.38 -20.38
N THR A 252 4.64 12.22 -21.39
CA THR A 252 5.94 12.72 -21.88
C THR A 252 6.68 13.49 -20.80
N PRO A 253 8.03 13.54 -20.81
CA PRO A 253 8.81 14.31 -19.84
C PRO A 253 8.40 15.77 -19.77
N TYR A 254 8.01 16.38 -20.90
CA TYR A 254 7.52 17.74 -20.96
C TYR A 254 6.20 17.91 -20.20
N VAL A 255 5.22 17.04 -20.42
CA VAL A 255 3.92 17.09 -19.72
C VAL A 255 4.11 16.83 -18.22
N PHE A 256 4.99 15.89 -17.86
CA PHE A 256 5.35 15.62 -16.46
C PHE A 256 5.98 16.84 -15.78
N TYR A 257 6.92 17.48 -16.45
CA TYR A 257 7.53 18.72 -15.96
C TYR A 257 6.51 19.86 -15.83
N GLN A 258 5.66 20.07 -16.83
CA GLN A 258 4.62 21.09 -16.80
C GLN A 258 3.61 20.87 -15.67
N PHE A 259 3.31 19.62 -15.34
CA PHE A 259 2.44 19.31 -14.20
C PHE A 259 3.01 19.88 -12.89
N TRP A 260 4.30 19.70 -12.63
CA TRP A 260 4.94 20.21 -11.42
C TRP A 260 5.14 21.74 -11.47
N LEU A 261 5.46 22.29 -12.64
CA LEU A 261 5.65 23.72 -12.81
C LEU A 261 4.36 24.51 -12.58
N ASN A 262 3.21 23.94 -12.90
CA ASN A 262 1.89 24.58 -12.75
C ASN A 262 1.18 24.23 -11.42
N VAL A 263 1.87 23.65 -10.46
CA VAL A 263 1.37 23.47 -9.10
C VAL A 263 1.15 24.83 -8.46
N SER A 264 0.03 25.01 -7.74
CA SER A 264 -0.22 26.24 -7.01
C SER A 264 0.81 26.48 -5.90
N ASP A 265 1.05 27.73 -5.52
CA ASP A 265 1.99 28.06 -4.44
C ASP A 265 1.57 27.38 -3.11
N ASP A 266 0.26 27.30 -2.84
CA ASP A 266 -0.29 26.63 -1.66
C ASP A 266 0.02 25.11 -1.62
N ASP A 267 0.09 24.47 -2.78
CA ASP A 267 0.42 23.05 -2.91
C ASP A 267 1.93 22.80 -3.01
N ALA A 268 2.70 23.77 -3.50
CA ALA A 268 4.12 23.60 -3.80
C ALA A 268 4.95 23.23 -2.56
N GLU A 269 4.75 23.91 -1.43
CA GLU A 269 5.45 23.62 -0.18
C GLU A 269 5.16 22.20 0.29
N LYS A 270 3.89 21.77 0.26
CA LYS A 270 3.46 20.43 0.61
C LYS A 270 4.10 19.38 -0.29
N TYR A 271 4.07 19.59 -1.61
CA TYR A 271 4.55 18.60 -2.56
C TYR A 271 6.07 18.49 -2.57
N ILE A 272 6.80 19.57 -2.35
CA ILE A 272 8.26 19.52 -2.18
C ILE A 272 8.62 18.60 -1.00
N LYS A 273 7.93 18.74 0.12
CA LYS A 273 8.16 17.88 1.30
C LYS A 273 7.85 16.40 1.03
N ILE A 274 6.78 16.11 0.28
CA ILE A 274 6.34 14.73 0.01
C ILE A 274 7.20 14.05 -1.05
N PHE A 275 7.48 14.73 -2.17
CA PHE A 275 8.03 14.13 -3.38
C PHE A 275 9.53 14.34 -3.59
N THR A 276 10.23 14.89 -2.61
CA THR A 276 11.68 15.07 -2.67
C THR A 276 12.39 14.44 -1.48
N SER A 277 13.72 14.39 -1.54
CA SER A 277 14.59 13.94 -0.43
C SER A 277 15.27 15.11 0.29
N LEU A 278 14.77 16.34 0.07
CA LEU A 278 15.30 17.55 0.69
C LEU A 278 15.07 17.56 2.20
#